data_170edbe56edf0adfab79879f61e33ccd
#
_entry.id   170edbe56edf0adfab79879f61e33ccd
#
_cell.length_a   1.000
_cell.length_b   1.000
_cell.length_c   1.000
_cell.angle_alpha   90.00
_cell.angle_beta   90.00
_cell.angle_gamma   90.00
#
_symmetry.space_group_name_H-M   'P 1'
#
loop_
_entity.id
_entity.type
_entity.pdbx_description
1 polymer ?
#
loop_
_entity_poly.entity_id
_entity_poly.type
_entity_poly.pdbx_seq_one_letter_code
_entity_poly.pdbx_strand_id
1 'polypeptide(L)'
;MGQLLSKVNSLHLQLDMSNSDRWVVKGLKDGVNEVVRLIQDALRRQVREKEEAHLFSHVTWCILGPRGIWQKVPQDVNYKLEKGGVKDYIVDAQGVKWTVNFQKMEATACDSGQVTTLKRLENLLDFALPIYWDNMSESDTLKVIDLDPSSTEYQTVKAEFKRTVTKTVLKIERIQNINLRRLYEVRKKELENKNGPMGAAEKKLYHGTSEASCSAIMKTNFNRSLAGQNATYFGHGTYFAVNASYSANPTYAVPAEDGTQVMFVARVLTGYHTQGQADMKTPPVRVAPDHLYDSVVNNMHNPSMFVVFHDCQAYPDYLITFK
;
A
#
# COMPACT_ATOMS: atom_id res chain seq x y z
N MET A 1 -33.36 0.83 11.61
CA MET A 1 -34.65 1.55 11.78
C MET A 1 -35.82 0.70 11.32
N GLY A 2 -35.88 0.17 10.09
CA GLY A 2 -37.04 -0.61 9.58
C GLY A 2 -37.44 -1.82 10.42
N GLN A 3 -36.51 -2.65 10.87
CA GLN A 3 -36.77 -3.80 11.75
C GLN A 3 -37.34 -3.39 13.12
N LEU A 4 -36.89 -2.27 13.70
CA LEU A 4 -37.38 -1.75 14.97
C LEU A 4 -38.85 -1.30 14.83
N LEU A 5 -39.15 -0.52 13.80
CA LEU A 5 -40.50 -0.04 13.53
C LEU A 5 -41.48 -1.20 13.24
N SER A 6 -41.05 -2.19 12.47
CA SER A 6 -41.84 -3.41 12.23
C SER A 6 -42.16 -4.15 13.53
N LYS A 7 -41.17 -4.27 14.42
CA LYS A 7 -41.35 -4.93 15.73
C LYS A 7 -42.26 -4.15 16.67
N VAL A 8 -42.11 -2.81 16.73
CA VAL A 8 -42.98 -1.91 17.50
C VAL A 8 -44.45 -2.09 17.07
N ASN A 9 -44.67 -2.12 15.77
CA ASN A 9 -46.03 -2.32 15.19
C ASN A 9 -46.58 -3.72 15.49
N SER A 10 -45.75 -4.78 15.37
CA SER A 10 -46.17 -6.17 15.66
C SER A 10 -46.52 -6.41 17.13
N LEU A 11 -45.99 -5.60 18.03
CA LEU A 11 -46.27 -5.66 19.47
C LEU A 11 -47.32 -4.62 19.90
N HIS A 12 -47.95 -3.94 18.98
CA HIS A 12 -48.95 -2.89 19.23
C HIS A 12 -48.45 -1.79 20.20
N LEU A 13 -47.18 -1.40 20.08
CA LEU A 13 -46.60 -0.35 20.89
C LEU A 13 -46.65 1.01 20.20
N GLN A 14 -46.62 2.06 20.99
CA GLN A 14 -46.46 3.44 20.51
C GLN A 14 -45.02 3.88 20.66
N LEU A 15 -44.43 4.39 19.61
CA LEU A 15 -43.05 4.93 19.60
C LEU A 15 -43.11 6.43 19.27
N ASP A 16 -42.69 7.23 20.22
CA ASP A 16 -42.56 8.68 20.06
C ASP A 16 -41.08 9.02 19.86
N MET A 17 -40.75 9.56 18.70
CA MET A 17 -39.41 9.99 18.28
C MET A 17 -39.37 11.50 17.99
N SER A 18 -40.30 12.27 18.54
CA SER A 18 -40.40 13.72 18.33
C SER A 18 -39.19 14.49 18.88
N ASN A 19 -38.46 13.90 19.83
CA ASN A 19 -37.22 14.44 20.36
C ASN A 19 -36.02 13.57 19.87
N SER A 20 -35.01 14.19 19.26
CA SER A 20 -33.80 13.51 18.78
C SER A 20 -33.01 12.79 19.90
N ASP A 21 -33.07 13.33 21.10
CA ASP A 21 -32.28 12.87 22.26
C ASP A 21 -33.02 11.88 23.17
N ARG A 22 -34.32 11.77 22.96
CA ARG A 22 -35.18 10.94 23.82
C ARG A 22 -36.32 10.30 23.02
N TRP A 23 -36.27 8.99 22.91
CA TRP A 23 -37.36 8.18 22.37
C TRP A 23 -38.19 7.59 23.50
N VAL A 24 -39.49 7.60 23.34
CA VAL A 24 -40.43 7.06 24.32
C VAL A 24 -41.22 5.92 23.70
N VAL A 25 -41.18 4.74 24.36
CA VAL A 25 -41.93 3.55 23.95
C VAL A 25 -43.03 3.32 25.01
N LYS A 26 -44.29 3.22 24.55
CA LYS A 26 -45.47 3.00 25.41
C LYS A 26 -46.22 1.76 24.98
N GLY A 27 -46.69 0.96 25.92
CA GLY A 27 -47.49 -0.24 25.67
C GLY A 27 -47.40 -1.26 26.80
N LEU A 28 -47.72 -2.52 26.51
CA LEU A 28 -47.61 -3.61 27.49
C LEU A 28 -46.15 -3.83 27.89
N LYS A 29 -45.93 -4.10 29.19
CA LYS A 29 -44.60 -4.21 29.81
C LYS A 29 -43.65 -5.14 29.07
N ASP A 30 -44.11 -6.32 28.68
CA ASP A 30 -43.25 -7.31 28.00
C ASP A 30 -42.84 -6.85 26.60
N GLY A 31 -43.74 -6.23 25.84
CA GLY A 31 -43.45 -5.64 24.56
C GLY A 31 -42.45 -4.47 24.66
N VAL A 32 -42.65 -3.59 25.66
CA VAL A 32 -41.73 -2.48 25.93
C VAL A 32 -40.32 -3.01 26.26
N ASN A 33 -40.23 -4.01 27.15
CA ASN A 33 -38.94 -4.62 27.50
C ASN A 33 -38.24 -5.26 26.32
N GLU A 34 -38.98 -5.91 25.40
CA GLU A 34 -38.42 -6.50 24.20
C GLU A 34 -37.85 -5.42 23.25
N VAL A 35 -38.57 -4.32 23.04
CA VAL A 35 -38.09 -3.23 22.19
C VAL A 35 -36.88 -2.53 22.82
N VAL A 36 -36.89 -2.29 24.15
CA VAL A 36 -35.75 -1.71 24.85
C VAL A 36 -34.51 -2.60 24.72
N ARG A 37 -34.66 -3.94 24.83
CA ARG A 37 -33.56 -4.88 24.61
C ARG A 37 -33.03 -4.78 23.18
N LEU A 38 -33.89 -4.73 22.16
CA LEU A 38 -33.47 -4.60 20.77
C LEU A 38 -32.71 -3.29 20.49
N ILE A 39 -33.15 -2.19 21.11
CA ILE A 39 -32.45 -0.89 21.02
C ILE A 39 -31.07 -0.99 21.70
N GLN A 40 -31.01 -1.56 22.91
CA GLN A 40 -29.74 -1.73 23.61
C GLN A 40 -28.76 -2.61 22.83
N ASP A 41 -29.23 -3.71 22.25
CA ASP A 41 -28.41 -4.61 21.43
C ASP A 41 -27.94 -3.93 20.14
N ALA A 42 -28.76 -3.08 19.52
CA ALA A 42 -28.38 -2.29 18.37
C ALA A 42 -27.31 -1.23 18.70
N LEU A 43 -27.48 -0.53 19.83
CA LEU A 43 -26.50 0.43 20.33
C LEU A 43 -25.16 -0.25 20.69
N ARG A 44 -25.20 -1.39 21.38
CA ARG A 44 -23.99 -2.18 21.69
C ARG A 44 -23.26 -2.60 20.42
N ARG A 45 -24.00 -3.06 19.39
CA ARG A 45 -23.41 -3.40 18.08
C ARG A 45 -22.74 -2.18 17.44
N GLN A 46 -23.42 -1.04 17.42
CA GLN A 46 -22.87 0.19 16.83
C GLN A 46 -21.61 0.67 17.55
N VAL A 47 -21.59 0.62 18.89
CA VAL A 47 -20.39 0.95 19.68
C VAL A 47 -19.26 0.00 19.33
N ARG A 48 -19.54 -1.30 19.30
CA ARG A 48 -18.57 -2.33 18.97
C ARG A 48 -18.01 -2.16 17.54
N GLU A 49 -18.86 -1.91 16.54
CA GLU A 49 -18.44 -1.66 15.16
C GLU A 49 -17.49 -0.45 15.07
N LYS A 50 -17.76 0.61 15.84
CA LYS A 50 -16.87 1.79 15.93
C LYS A 50 -15.53 1.44 16.59
N GLU A 51 -15.54 0.67 17.66
CA GLU A 51 -14.32 0.21 18.34
C GLU A 51 -13.50 -0.71 17.43
N GLU A 52 -14.13 -1.64 16.73
CA GLU A 52 -13.49 -2.52 15.75
C GLU A 52 -12.86 -1.72 14.60
N ALA A 53 -13.57 -0.73 14.07
CA ALA A 53 -13.06 0.15 13.01
C ALA A 53 -11.89 1.01 13.49
N HIS A 54 -12.01 1.59 14.68
CA HIS A 54 -10.94 2.38 15.28
C HIS A 54 -9.69 1.52 15.53
N LEU A 55 -9.84 0.34 16.10
CA LEU A 55 -8.71 -0.57 16.31
C LEU A 55 -8.07 -1.00 14.99
N PHE A 56 -8.88 -1.31 13.98
CA PHE A 56 -8.39 -1.74 12.66
C PHE A 56 -7.60 -0.65 11.94
N SER A 57 -7.88 0.62 12.22
CA SER A 57 -7.09 1.74 11.68
C SER A 57 -5.70 1.85 12.34
N HIS A 58 -5.53 1.37 13.58
CA HIS A 58 -4.27 1.45 14.32
C HIS A 58 -3.46 0.15 14.26
N VAL A 59 -4.14 -0.99 14.28
CA VAL A 59 -3.50 -2.30 14.25
C VAL A 59 -4.17 -3.17 13.21
N THR A 60 -3.38 -3.72 12.32
CA THR A 60 -3.84 -4.63 11.27
C THR A 60 -3.15 -5.98 11.39
N TRP A 61 -3.92 -7.03 11.62
CA TRP A 61 -3.46 -8.40 11.54
C TRP A 61 -3.55 -8.91 10.11
N CYS A 62 -2.53 -9.63 9.69
CA CYS A 62 -2.40 -10.18 8.36
C CYS A 62 -2.02 -11.66 8.42
N ILE A 63 -2.51 -12.42 7.48
CA ILE A 63 -2.17 -13.83 7.26
C ILE A 63 -1.47 -13.96 5.90
N LEU A 64 -0.43 -14.79 5.83
CA LEU A 64 0.24 -15.08 4.58
C LEU A 64 -0.60 -16.08 3.78
N GLY A 65 -1.23 -15.61 2.73
CA GLY A 65 -2.09 -16.42 1.88
C GLY A 65 -1.32 -17.31 0.89
N PRO A 66 -2.03 -18.10 0.09
CA PRO A 66 -1.45 -18.85 -1.01
C PRO A 66 -0.62 -17.93 -1.93
N ARG A 67 0.47 -18.45 -2.46
CA ARG A 67 1.42 -17.69 -3.30
C ARG A 67 2.25 -16.65 -2.55
N GLY A 68 2.31 -16.71 -1.21
CA GLY A 68 3.12 -15.79 -0.40
C GLY A 68 2.62 -14.33 -0.41
N ILE A 69 1.33 -14.12 -0.64
CA ILE A 69 0.72 -12.78 -0.64
C ILE A 69 0.06 -12.53 0.72
N TRP A 70 0.48 -11.46 1.40
CA TRP A 70 -0.14 -11.03 2.64
C TRP A 70 -1.59 -10.58 2.43
N GLN A 71 -2.48 -11.01 3.30
CA GLN A 71 -3.90 -10.69 3.29
C GLN A 71 -4.31 -10.18 4.65
N LYS A 72 -5.10 -9.10 4.68
CA LYS A 72 -5.70 -8.61 5.93
C LYS A 72 -6.79 -9.57 6.37
N VAL A 73 -6.84 -9.83 7.68
CA VAL A 73 -8.01 -10.55 8.24
C VAL A 73 -9.24 -9.63 8.30
N PRO A 74 -10.47 -10.17 8.35
CA PRO A 74 -11.68 -9.37 8.56
C PRO A 74 -11.60 -8.52 9.84
N GLN A 75 -12.29 -7.38 9.85
CA GLN A 75 -12.22 -6.40 10.93
C GLN A 75 -12.62 -6.98 12.31
N ASP A 76 -13.67 -7.78 12.37
CA ASP A 76 -14.10 -8.46 13.60
C ASP A 76 -13.10 -9.51 14.08
N VAL A 77 -12.41 -10.18 13.14
CA VAL A 77 -11.33 -11.13 13.44
C VAL A 77 -10.11 -10.39 13.95
N ASN A 78 -9.76 -9.26 13.33
CA ASN A 78 -8.69 -8.38 13.77
C ASN A 78 -8.91 -7.93 15.25
N TYR A 79 -10.12 -7.53 15.57
CA TYR A 79 -10.48 -7.15 16.94
C TYR A 79 -10.31 -8.32 17.93
N LYS A 80 -10.76 -9.53 17.55
CA LYS A 80 -10.60 -10.73 18.39
C LYS A 80 -9.13 -11.11 18.61
N LEU A 81 -8.31 -11.03 17.56
CA LEU A 81 -6.87 -11.29 17.65
C LEU A 81 -6.18 -10.31 18.61
N GLU A 82 -6.49 -9.02 18.48
CA GLU A 82 -5.86 -7.98 19.28
C GLU A 82 -6.32 -7.97 20.74
N LYS A 83 -7.58 -8.28 21.00
CA LYS A 83 -8.16 -8.30 22.35
C LYS A 83 -8.07 -9.65 23.05
N GLY A 84 -7.41 -10.65 22.46
CA GLY A 84 -7.29 -11.99 23.03
C GLY A 84 -8.61 -12.78 23.06
N GLY A 85 -9.57 -12.41 22.22
CA GLY A 85 -10.90 -13.02 22.17
C GLY A 85 -11.01 -14.27 21.29
N VAL A 86 -9.90 -14.81 20.81
CA VAL A 86 -9.88 -16.05 20.01
C VAL A 86 -9.93 -17.24 20.93
N LYS A 87 -11.05 -17.98 20.90
CA LYS A 87 -11.26 -19.20 21.73
C LYS A 87 -10.83 -20.46 21.01
N ASP A 88 -11.29 -20.63 19.76
CA ASP A 88 -11.09 -21.89 19.03
C ASP A 88 -10.36 -21.63 17.68
N TYR A 89 -10.93 -20.83 16.81
CA TYR A 89 -10.39 -20.51 15.49
C TYR A 89 -10.79 -19.08 15.05
N ILE A 90 -10.06 -18.58 14.08
CA ILE A 90 -10.45 -17.41 13.30
C ILE A 90 -10.91 -17.83 11.90
N VAL A 91 -11.64 -16.97 11.20
CA VAL A 91 -12.05 -17.16 9.80
C VAL A 91 -11.44 -16.03 8.98
N ASP A 92 -10.67 -16.37 7.96
CA ASP A 92 -10.09 -15.39 7.06
C ASP A 92 -11.11 -14.82 6.05
N ALA A 93 -10.67 -13.89 5.19
CA ALA A 93 -11.52 -13.27 4.19
C ALA A 93 -12.03 -14.23 3.10
N GLN A 94 -11.43 -15.41 2.98
CA GLN A 94 -11.82 -16.49 2.06
C GLN A 94 -12.71 -17.55 2.71
N GLY A 95 -13.00 -17.40 4.01
CA GLY A 95 -13.82 -18.34 4.77
C GLY A 95 -13.06 -19.54 5.34
N VAL A 96 -11.74 -19.57 5.22
CA VAL A 96 -10.90 -20.64 5.80
C VAL A 96 -10.79 -20.46 7.30
N LYS A 97 -10.93 -21.59 8.05
CA LYS A 97 -10.80 -21.61 9.51
C LYS A 97 -9.36 -21.90 9.92
N TRP A 98 -8.83 -21.11 10.84
CA TRP A 98 -7.45 -21.19 11.30
C TRP A 98 -7.37 -21.21 12.83
N THR A 99 -6.64 -22.14 13.41
CA THR A 99 -6.16 -22.05 14.78
C THR A 99 -4.91 -21.19 14.83
N VAL A 100 -4.73 -20.40 15.88
CA VAL A 100 -3.67 -19.40 15.99
C VAL A 100 -2.69 -19.72 17.10
N ASN A 101 -1.40 -19.63 16.80
CA ASN A 101 -0.32 -19.70 17.76
C ASN A 101 0.41 -18.35 17.82
N PHE A 102 0.09 -17.53 18.82
CA PHE A 102 0.68 -16.21 19.00
C PHE A 102 2.18 -16.23 19.31
N GLN A 103 2.68 -17.28 20.00
CA GLN A 103 4.09 -17.35 20.34
C GLN A 103 4.98 -17.57 19.10
N LYS A 104 4.47 -18.35 18.15
CA LYS A 104 5.16 -18.62 16.89
C LYS A 104 4.76 -17.66 15.77
N MET A 105 3.74 -16.84 15.97
CA MET A 105 3.12 -16.01 14.93
C MET A 105 2.71 -16.86 13.71
N GLU A 106 2.04 -17.98 13.97
CA GLU A 106 1.59 -18.95 12.98
C GLU A 106 0.09 -19.19 13.08
N ALA A 107 -0.52 -19.55 11.95
CA ALA A 107 -1.87 -20.05 11.89
C ALA A 107 -1.90 -21.40 11.18
N THR A 108 -2.71 -22.35 11.69
CA THR A 108 -2.87 -23.69 11.11
C THR A 108 -4.30 -23.85 10.61
N ALA A 109 -4.48 -24.18 9.34
CA ALA A 109 -5.78 -24.44 8.76
C ALA A 109 -6.45 -25.67 9.42
N CYS A 110 -7.69 -25.50 9.86
CA CYS A 110 -8.40 -26.54 10.61
C CYS A 110 -8.74 -27.79 9.76
N ASP A 111 -8.87 -27.61 8.46
CA ASP A 111 -9.27 -28.67 7.51
C ASP A 111 -8.08 -29.41 6.89
N SER A 112 -7.01 -28.68 6.53
CA SER A 112 -5.86 -29.23 5.81
C SER A 112 -4.63 -29.43 6.66
N GLY A 113 -4.56 -28.82 7.86
CA GLY A 113 -3.35 -28.79 8.68
C GLY A 113 -2.22 -27.91 8.10
N GLN A 114 -2.48 -27.16 7.02
CA GLN A 114 -1.49 -26.25 6.44
C GLN A 114 -1.12 -25.18 7.44
N VAL A 115 0.18 -24.97 7.65
CA VAL A 115 0.70 -23.90 8.52
C VAL A 115 1.08 -22.69 7.67
N THR A 116 0.75 -21.51 8.17
CA THR A 116 1.12 -20.24 7.55
C THR A 116 1.51 -19.21 8.60
N THR A 117 2.11 -18.10 8.15
CA THR A 117 2.60 -17.03 9.03
C THR A 117 1.53 -15.98 9.28
N LEU A 118 1.46 -15.51 10.52
CA LEU A 118 0.71 -14.32 10.92
C LEU A 118 1.65 -13.12 11.05
N LYS A 119 1.12 -11.94 10.81
CA LYS A 119 1.82 -10.68 11.03
C LYS A 119 0.86 -9.66 11.67
N ARG A 120 1.35 -8.95 12.68
CA ARG A 120 0.69 -7.81 13.31
C ARG A 120 1.40 -6.54 12.84
N LEU A 121 0.67 -5.64 12.18
CA LEU A 121 1.17 -4.33 11.75
C LEU A 121 0.59 -3.25 12.66
N GLU A 122 1.45 -2.40 13.19
CA GLU A 122 1.06 -1.17 13.88
C GLU A 122 1.03 -0.02 12.87
N ASN A 123 -0.16 0.50 12.61
CA ASN A 123 -0.31 1.67 11.77
C ASN A 123 0.02 2.92 12.58
N LEU A 124 0.64 3.90 11.94
CA LEU A 124 0.82 5.22 12.53
C LEU A 124 -0.52 5.96 12.54
N LEU A 125 -0.66 6.97 13.40
CA LEU A 125 -1.93 7.70 13.58
C LEU A 125 -2.51 8.25 12.28
N ASP A 126 -1.65 8.67 11.35
CA ASP A 126 -2.00 9.31 10.08
C ASP A 126 -1.61 8.52 8.83
N PHE A 127 -0.98 7.33 9.02
CA PHE A 127 -0.44 6.56 7.91
C PHE A 127 -0.50 5.05 8.17
N ALA A 128 -1.28 4.35 7.33
CA ALA A 128 -1.31 2.89 7.34
C ALA A 128 -0.07 2.34 6.61
N LEU A 129 0.75 1.56 7.29
CA LEU A 129 1.90 0.92 6.68
C LEU A 129 1.47 0.00 5.53
N PRO A 130 2.23 -0.03 4.41
CA PRO A 130 2.01 -1.03 3.37
C PRO A 130 2.05 -2.45 3.96
N ILE A 131 1.11 -3.29 3.56
CA ILE A 131 0.93 -4.64 4.14
C ILE A 131 2.17 -5.54 3.99
N TYR A 132 3.01 -5.29 2.99
CA TYR A 132 4.25 -6.04 2.77
C TYR A 132 5.44 -5.50 3.56
N TRP A 133 5.31 -4.35 4.25
CA TRP A 133 6.36 -3.81 5.11
C TRP A 133 6.46 -4.57 6.43
N ASP A 134 7.65 -4.52 7.03
CA ASP A 134 7.83 -4.82 8.44
C ASP A 134 7.42 -3.63 9.29
N ASN A 135 7.13 -3.87 10.57
CA ASN A 135 6.75 -2.80 11.48
C ASN A 135 7.83 -1.71 11.56
N MET A 136 7.36 -0.48 11.59
CA MET A 136 8.16 0.71 11.82
C MET A 136 7.53 1.51 12.96
N SER A 137 8.35 2.03 13.85
CA SER A 137 7.93 2.97 14.88
C SER A 137 7.91 4.40 14.34
N GLU A 138 7.30 5.33 15.07
CA GLU A 138 7.32 6.76 14.72
C GLU A 138 8.74 7.36 14.70
N SER A 139 9.67 6.77 15.45
CA SER A 139 11.09 7.16 15.46
C SER A 139 11.87 6.63 14.25
N ASP A 140 11.36 5.61 13.58
CA ASP A 140 12.02 5.02 12.41
C ASP A 140 11.70 5.84 11.16
N THR A 141 12.69 6.50 10.59
CA THR A 141 12.52 7.26 9.34
C THR A 141 12.82 6.39 8.11
N LEU A 142 13.80 5.50 8.20
CA LEU A 142 14.25 4.62 7.13
C LEU A 142 14.62 3.25 7.69
N LYS A 143 14.09 2.20 7.06
CA LYS A 143 14.49 0.80 7.29
C LYS A 143 14.80 0.13 5.96
N VAL A 144 15.94 -0.51 5.87
CA VAL A 144 16.36 -1.27 4.68
C VAL A 144 16.39 -2.74 5.08
N ILE A 145 15.58 -3.55 4.41
CA ILE A 145 15.35 -4.95 4.75
C ILE A 145 15.94 -5.84 3.67
N ASP A 146 16.94 -6.63 4.03
CA ASP A 146 17.46 -7.69 3.17
C ASP A 146 16.37 -8.75 2.99
N LEU A 147 15.95 -8.97 1.75
CA LEU A 147 14.93 -9.98 1.47
C LEU A 147 15.56 -11.38 1.45
N ASP A 148 14.90 -12.32 2.12
CA ASP A 148 15.27 -13.73 2.06
C ASP A 148 15.12 -14.24 0.60
N PRO A 149 16.17 -14.82 0.00
CA PRO A 149 16.12 -15.37 -1.34
C PRO A 149 15.04 -16.44 -1.55
N SER A 150 14.60 -17.11 -0.51
CA SER A 150 13.51 -18.10 -0.56
C SER A 150 12.12 -17.47 -0.53
N SER A 151 12.02 -16.19 -0.15
CA SER A 151 10.72 -15.50 -0.04
C SER A 151 10.08 -15.25 -1.40
N THR A 152 8.75 -15.30 -1.44
CA THR A 152 7.98 -14.99 -2.66
C THR A 152 8.21 -13.56 -3.13
N GLU A 153 8.41 -12.62 -2.19
CA GLU A 153 8.70 -11.22 -2.50
C GLU A 153 10.02 -11.10 -3.28
N TYR A 154 11.10 -11.70 -2.78
CA TYR A 154 12.39 -11.74 -3.46
C TYR A 154 12.28 -12.39 -4.84
N GLN A 155 11.65 -13.56 -4.93
CA GLN A 155 11.52 -14.30 -6.19
C GLN A 155 10.71 -13.52 -7.22
N THR A 156 9.67 -12.79 -6.80
CA THR A 156 8.87 -11.93 -7.70
C THR A 156 9.71 -10.81 -8.27
N VAL A 157 10.42 -10.04 -7.42
CA VAL A 157 11.28 -8.94 -7.88
C VAL A 157 12.40 -9.43 -8.79
N LYS A 158 13.04 -10.55 -8.41
CA LYS A 158 14.07 -11.20 -9.22
C LYS A 158 13.55 -11.65 -10.58
N ALA A 159 12.38 -12.28 -10.63
CA ALA A 159 11.79 -12.75 -11.88
C ALA A 159 11.47 -11.59 -12.83
N GLU A 160 10.91 -10.48 -12.31
CA GLU A 160 10.64 -9.28 -13.10
C GLU A 160 11.94 -8.67 -13.67
N PHE A 161 12.99 -8.54 -12.87
CA PHE A 161 14.31 -8.09 -13.33
C PHE A 161 14.87 -9.02 -14.40
N LYS A 162 14.82 -10.33 -14.18
CA LYS A 162 15.36 -11.35 -15.08
C LYS A 162 14.61 -11.48 -16.41
N ARG A 163 13.44 -10.85 -16.58
CA ARG A 163 12.74 -10.79 -17.88
C ARG A 163 13.56 -10.11 -18.97
N THR A 164 14.41 -9.14 -18.60
CA THR A 164 15.18 -8.34 -19.56
C THR A 164 16.67 -8.27 -19.25
N VAL A 165 17.13 -8.78 -18.10
CA VAL A 165 18.54 -8.77 -17.66
C VAL A 165 19.02 -10.18 -17.40
N THR A 166 20.13 -10.58 -18.03
CA THR A 166 20.74 -11.91 -17.82
C THR A 166 21.70 -11.97 -16.64
N LYS A 167 22.16 -10.81 -16.13
CA LYS A 167 23.12 -10.68 -15.01
C LYS A 167 22.63 -11.35 -13.75
N THR A 168 23.55 -11.83 -12.91
CA THR A 168 23.25 -12.49 -11.63
C THR A 168 22.79 -11.48 -10.59
N VAL A 169 21.65 -11.75 -9.96
CA VAL A 169 21.16 -10.97 -8.80
C VAL A 169 21.91 -11.46 -7.55
N LEU A 170 22.59 -10.57 -6.88
CA LEU A 170 23.35 -10.84 -5.65
C LEU A 170 22.51 -10.57 -4.41
N LYS A 171 21.74 -9.47 -4.41
CA LYS A 171 20.96 -9.01 -3.26
C LYS A 171 19.73 -8.24 -3.74
N ILE A 172 18.64 -8.34 -2.99
CA ILE A 172 17.47 -7.48 -3.12
C ILE A 172 17.09 -6.95 -1.75
N GLU A 173 17.01 -5.64 -1.62
CA GLU A 173 16.66 -4.94 -0.40
C GLU A 173 15.33 -4.20 -0.58
N ARG A 174 14.40 -4.36 0.36
CA ARG A 174 13.20 -3.54 0.43
C ARG A 174 13.46 -2.26 1.20
N ILE A 175 13.02 -1.13 0.64
CA ILE A 175 13.21 0.18 1.25
C ILE A 175 11.91 0.62 1.90
N GLN A 176 11.96 0.92 3.19
CA GLN A 176 10.84 1.38 3.97
C GLN A 176 11.18 2.77 4.55
N ASN A 177 10.75 3.82 3.86
CA ASN A 177 10.90 5.19 4.31
C ASN A 177 9.51 5.81 4.47
N ILE A 178 9.10 6.02 5.73
CA ILE A 178 7.77 6.51 6.09
C ILE A 178 7.49 7.87 5.45
N ASN A 179 8.43 8.79 5.54
CA ASN A 179 8.23 10.16 5.07
C ASN A 179 8.11 10.23 3.54
N LEU A 180 8.99 9.52 2.83
CA LEU A 180 8.91 9.43 1.37
C LEU A 180 7.62 8.75 0.93
N ARG A 181 7.21 7.70 1.64
CA ARG A 181 5.97 7.00 1.30
C ARG A 181 4.72 7.84 1.55
N ARG A 182 4.65 8.60 2.65
CA ARG A 182 3.56 9.55 2.91
C ARG A 182 3.43 10.58 1.78
N LEU A 183 4.53 11.23 1.41
CA LEU A 183 4.54 12.20 0.32
C LEU A 183 4.09 11.58 -1.01
N TYR A 184 4.55 10.37 -1.30
CA TYR A 184 4.14 9.62 -2.47
C TYR A 184 2.63 9.30 -2.47
N GLU A 185 2.06 8.84 -1.36
CA GLU A 185 0.63 8.52 -1.26
C GLU A 185 -0.25 9.77 -1.35
N VAL A 186 0.18 10.90 -0.78
CA VAL A 186 -0.50 12.19 -0.94
C VAL A 186 -0.53 12.60 -2.42
N ARG A 187 0.62 12.51 -3.10
CA ARG A 187 0.71 12.82 -4.53
C ARG A 187 -0.12 11.87 -5.39
N LYS A 188 -0.14 10.59 -5.04
CA LYS A 188 -0.97 9.59 -5.72
C LYS A 188 -2.45 9.95 -5.64
N LYS A 189 -2.94 10.26 -4.45
CA LYS A 189 -4.34 10.66 -4.23
C LYS A 189 -4.71 11.95 -4.98
N GLU A 190 -3.79 12.92 -5.02
CA GLU A 190 -3.97 14.15 -5.80
C GLU A 190 -4.14 13.85 -7.30
N LEU A 191 -3.28 12.99 -7.86
CA LEU A 191 -3.38 12.59 -9.26
C LEU A 191 -4.64 11.76 -9.55
N GLU A 192 -5.06 10.88 -8.64
CA GLU A 192 -6.30 10.12 -8.74
C GLU A 192 -7.50 11.06 -8.82
N ASN A 193 -7.56 12.06 -7.94
CA ASN A 193 -8.62 13.07 -7.94
C ASN A 193 -8.61 13.93 -9.21
N LYS A 194 -7.42 14.36 -9.65
CA LYS A 194 -7.23 15.19 -10.84
C LYS A 194 -7.60 14.46 -12.14
N ASN A 195 -7.23 13.21 -12.26
CA ASN A 195 -7.27 12.45 -13.52
C ASN A 195 -8.53 11.59 -13.68
N GLY A 196 -9.37 11.46 -12.64
CA GLY A 196 -10.58 10.66 -12.68
C GLY A 196 -10.30 9.19 -13.04
N PRO A 197 -10.95 8.62 -14.10
CA PRO A 197 -10.81 7.20 -14.45
C PRO A 197 -9.38 6.75 -14.79
N MET A 198 -8.50 7.66 -15.27
CA MET A 198 -7.10 7.34 -15.53
C MET A 198 -6.32 7.16 -14.22
N GLY A 199 -6.71 7.86 -13.16
CA GLY A 199 -6.06 7.82 -11.87
C GLY A 199 -4.60 8.30 -11.93
N ALA A 200 -3.79 7.79 -11.02
CA ALA A 200 -2.35 8.09 -10.97
C ALA A 200 -1.54 7.27 -11.97
N ALA A 201 -2.11 6.24 -12.60
CA ALA A 201 -1.44 5.31 -13.52
C ALA A 201 -0.08 4.84 -12.96
N GLU A 202 -0.10 4.30 -11.73
CA GLU A 202 1.10 3.80 -11.05
C GLU A 202 1.77 2.68 -11.87
N LYS A 203 3.07 2.80 -12.06
CA LYS A 203 3.90 1.79 -12.74
C LYS A 203 5.10 1.41 -11.87
N LYS A 204 5.52 0.15 -11.97
CA LYS A 204 6.79 -0.33 -11.46
C LYS A 204 7.84 -0.16 -12.56
N LEU A 205 8.83 0.69 -12.32
CA LEU A 205 9.85 1.08 -13.28
C LEU A 205 11.24 0.98 -12.66
N TYR A 206 12.29 1.07 -13.50
CA TYR A 206 13.67 0.86 -13.09
C TYR A 206 14.50 2.13 -13.20
N HIS A 207 15.40 2.35 -12.25
CA HIS A 207 16.34 3.46 -12.25
C HIS A 207 17.74 2.98 -11.87
N GLY A 208 18.66 2.96 -12.86
CA GLY A 208 20.07 2.64 -12.63
C GLY A 208 20.79 3.84 -12.01
N THR A 209 21.70 3.57 -11.08
CA THR A 209 22.48 4.60 -10.40
C THR A 209 23.85 4.07 -9.96
N SER A 210 24.69 4.93 -9.39
CA SER A 210 25.92 4.51 -8.72
C SER A 210 25.63 4.08 -7.27
N GLU A 211 26.44 3.21 -6.71
CA GLU A 211 26.35 2.82 -5.31
C GLU A 211 26.43 4.03 -4.37
N ALA A 212 27.28 4.99 -4.67
CA ALA A 212 27.43 6.22 -3.90
C ALA A 212 26.13 7.03 -3.79
N SER A 213 25.25 6.96 -4.78
CA SER A 213 23.96 7.68 -4.79
C SER A 213 22.84 6.97 -4.02
N CYS A 214 22.99 5.67 -3.72
CA CYS A 214 21.92 4.87 -3.12
C CYS A 214 21.44 5.43 -1.77
N SER A 215 22.37 5.78 -0.88
CA SER A 215 22.02 6.33 0.44
C SER A 215 21.21 7.63 0.34
N ALA A 216 21.59 8.51 -0.59
CA ALA A 216 20.86 9.76 -0.81
C ALA A 216 19.43 9.48 -1.33
N ILE A 217 19.29 8.62 -2.33
CA ILE A 217 17.96 8.27 -2.90
C ILE A 217 17.07 7.64 -1.82
N MET A 218 17.57 6.71 -1.01
CA MET A 218 16.79 6.08 0.05
C MET A 218 16.34 7.06 1.14
N LYS A 219 17.11 8.13 1.38
CA LYS A 219 16.81 9.16 2.41
C LYS A 219 16.00 10.33 1.90
N THR A 220 16.29 10.80 0.68
CA THR A 220 15.76 12.07 0.16
C THR A 220 15.01 11.94 -1.17
N ASN A 221 14.81 10.70 -1.64
CA ASN A 221 14.16 10.38 -2.92
C ASN A 221 15.03 10.73 -4.16
N PHE A 222 14.47 10.49 -5.34
CA PHE A 222 15.06 10.80 -6.63
C PHE A 222 15.07 12.31 -6.86
N ASN A 223 16.21 12.95 -6.65
CA ASN A 223 16.36 14.38 -6.78
C ASN A 223 16.59 14.78 -8.23
N ARG A 224 15.60 15.41 -8.86
CA ARG A 224 15.68 15.90 -10.24
C ARG A 224 16.76 16.99 -10.47
N SER A 225 17.23 17.66 -9.43
CA SER A 225 18.32 18.65 -9.58
C SER A 225 19.65 17.99 -9.95
N LEU A 226 19.75 16.67 -9.78
CA LEU A 226 20.85 15.85 -10.28
C LEU A 226 20.61 15.35 -11.71
N ALA A 227 19.47 15.67 -12.33
CA ALA A 227 19.21 15.38 -13.74
C ALA A 227 20.20 16.15 -14.63
N GLY A 228 20.72 15.49 -15.66
CA GLY A 228 21.70 16.09 -16.57
C GLY A 228 23.10 15.51 -16.46
N GLN A 229 23.38 14.66 -15.48
CA GLN A 229 24.60 13.85 -15.45
C GLN A 229 24.65 12.87 -16.64
N ASN A 230 23.46 12.38 -17.05
CA ASN A 230 23.29 11.56 -18.26
C ASN A 230 22.22 12.23 -19.11
N ALA A 231 22.54 12.75 -20.26
CA ALA A 231 21.70 13.43 -21.26
C ALA A 231 20.18 13.60 -20.94
N THR A 232 19.64 14.79 -21.18
CA THR A 232 18.24 15.17 -20.90
C THR A 232 17.37 15.24 -22.16
N TYR A 233 17.47 14.25 -23.04
CA TYR A 233 16.79 14.25 -24.36
C TYR A 233 15.27 14.43 -24.29
N PHE A 234 14.63 14.06 -23.20
CA PHE A 234 13.18 14.13 -23.04
C PHE A 234 12.75 15.05 -21.89
N GLY A 235 13.65 15.89 -21.38
CA GLY A 235 13.39 16.87 -20.34
C GLY A 235 14.26 16.72 -19.08
N HIS A 236 14.28 17.77 -18.29
CA HIS A 236 15.06 17.90 -17.04
C HIS A 236 14.30 17.32 -15.85
N GLY A 237 13.91 16.05 -15.92
CA GLY A 237 13.25 15.30 -14.87
C GLY A 237 14.02 14.03 -14.46
N THR A 238 13.44 13.23 -13.62
CA THR A 238 13.97 11.92 -13.24
C THR A 238 13.48 10.85 -14.21
N TYR A 239 14.39 10.06 -14.73
CA TYR A 239 14.18 9.05 -15.77
C TYR A 239 13.97 7.67 -15.16
N PHE A 240 12.94 6.97 -15.63
CA PHE A 240 12.63 5.60 -15.22
C PHE A 240 12.38 4.73 -16.46
N ALA A 241 13.04 3.59 -16.54
CA ALA A 241 12.89 2.66 -17.67
C ALA A 241 11.80 1.61 -17.40
N VAL A 242 11.08 1.23 -18.44
CA VAL A 242 10.09 0.13 -18.38
C VAL A 242 10.82 -1.21 -18.25
N ASN A 243 11.95 -1.38 -18.94
CA ASN A 243 12.76 -2.59 -18.93
C ASN A 243 14.03 -2.40 -18.08
N ALA A 244 14.30 -3.34 -17.19
CA ALA A 244 15.51 -3.33 -16.37
C ALA A 244 16.80 -3.30 -17.19
N SER A 245 16.81 -3.88 -18.39
CA SER A 245 17.97 -3.90 -19.28
C SER A 245 18.49 -2.51 -19.65
N TYR A 246 17.60 -1.55 -19.82
CA TYR A 246 18.01 -0.16 -20.08
C TYR A 246 18.76 0.42 -18.88
N SER A 247 18.18 0.30 -17.69
CA SER A 247 18.78 0.80 -16.45
C SER A 247 20.02 0.01 -16.01
N ALA A 248 20.20 -1.24 -16.47
CA ALA A 248 21.39 -2.06 -16.20
C ALA A 248 22.62 -1.68 -17.05
N ASN A 249 22.46 -0.77 -18.02
CA ASN A 249 23.58 -0.25 -18.79
C ASN A 249 24.61 0.41 -17.86
N PRO A 250 25.92 0.13 -18.00
CA PRO A 250 26.98 0.72 -17.18
C PRO A 250 27.00 2.26 -17.15
N THR A 251 26.43 2.90 -18.17
CA THR A 251 26.26 4.36 -18.19
C THR A 251 25.33 4.85 -17.07
N TYR A 252 24.33 4.06 -16.69
CA TYR A 252 23.34 4.41 -15.66
C TYR A 252 23.62 3.70 -14.33
N ALA A 253 23.64 2.37 -14.33
CA ALA A 253 24.09 1.58 -13.20
C ALA A 253 25.63 1.47 -13.26
N VAL A 254 26.31 2.48 -12.72
CA VAL A 254 27.77 2.57 -12.77
C VAL A 254 28.38 1.41 -11.97
N PRO A 255 29.23 0.55 -12.60
CA PRO A 255 29.86 -0.55 -11.89
C PRO A 255 30.80 -0.06 -10.78
N ALA A 256 30.77 -0.70 -9.64
CA ALA A 256 31.77 -0.57 -8.60
C ALA A 256 33.10 -1.25 -9.00
N GLU A 257 34.15 -1.10 -8.20
CA GLU A 257 35.48 -1.67 -8.48
C GLU A 257 35.44 -3.20 -8.64
N ASP A 258 34.59 -3.88 -7.88
CA ASP A 258 34.37 -5.32 -7.96
C ASP A 258 33.45 -5.74 -9.14
N GLY A 259 32.95 -4.80 -9.93
CA GLY A 259 32.05 -5.00 -11.07
C GLY A 259 30.57 -5.13 -10.68
N THR A 260 30.21 -4.97 -9.41
CA THR A 260 28.80 -4.95 -9.00
C THR A 260 28.11 -3.67 -9.48
N GLN A 261 26.84 -3.80 -9.79
CA GLN A 261 25.96 -2.70 -10.20
C GLN A 261 24.71 -2.67 -9.34
N VAL A 262 24.07 -1.51 -9.26
CA VAL A 262 22.86 -1.32 -8.49
C VAL A 262 21.78 -0.63 -9.31
N MET A 263 20.53 -0.97 -9.04
CA MET A 263 19.38 -0.24 -9.57
C MET A 263 18.21 -0.27 -8.60
N PHE A 264 17.42 0.78 -8.61
CA PHE A 264 16.15 0.83 -7.92
C PHE A 264 15.02 0.27 -8.78
N VAL A 265 14.13 -0.47 -8.12
CA VAL A 265 12.77 -0.69 -8.58
C VAL A 265 11.91 0.35 -7.90
N ALA A 266 11.32 1.24 -8.68
CA ALA A 266 10.54 2.37 -8.17
C ALA A 266 9.07 2.23 -8.54
N ARG A 267 8.18 2.64 -7.61
CA ARG A 267 6.79 2.95 -7.96
C ARG A 267 6.77 4.37 -8.51
N VAL A 268 6.19 4.56 -9.68
CA VAL A 268 6.17 5.84 -10.37
C VAL A 268 4.75 6.18 -10.79
N LEU A 269 4.29 7.38 -10.44
CA LEU A 269 2.99 7.91 -10.82
C LEU A 269 3.12 8.58 -12.19
N THR A 270 2.73 7.86 -13.23
CA THR A 270 2.91 8.33 -14.62
C THR A 270 1.74 9.15 -15.14
N GLY A 271 0.53 8.95 -14.62
CA GLY A 271 -0.69 9.67 -14.99
C GLY A 271 -0.88 9.81 -16.51
N TYR A 272 -1.37 10.96 -16.95
CA TYR A 272 -1.40 11.34 -18.36
C TYR A 272 0.00 11.75 -18.80
N HIS A 273 0.49 11.15 -19.88
CA HIS A 273 1.82 11.44 -20.42
C HIS A 273 1.77 11.98 -21.84
N THR A 274 2.84 12.64 -22.28
CA THR A 274 3.04 13.14 -23.63
C THR A 274 4.49 12.94 -24.08
N GLN A 275 4.79 13.28 -25.35
CA GLN A 275 6.15 13.22 -25.89
C GLN A 275 7.07 14.20 -25.17
N GLY A 276 8.24 13.72 -24.69
CA GLY A 276 9.26 14.56 -24.08
C GLY A 276 10.11 15.30 -25.10
N GLN A 277 10.67 16.45 -24.69
CA GLN A 277 11.62 17.27 -25.43
C GLN A 277 12.76 17.73 -24.49
N ALA A 278 13.93 17.96 -25.05
CA ALA A 278 15.16 18.15 -24.28
C ALA A 278 15.15 19.37 -23.33
N ASP A 279 14.45 20.42 -23.70
CA ASP A 279 14.38 21.69 -22.95
C ASP A 279 13.27 21.75 -21.91
N MET A 280 12.42 20.72 -21.81
CA MET A 280 11.33 20.69 -20.85
C MET A 280 11.82 20.66 -19.41
N LYS A 281 11.39 21.65 -18.62
CA LYS A 281 11.59 21.71 -17.14
C LYS A 281 10.34 21.28 -16.38
N THR A 282 9.19 21.27 -17.06
CA THR A 282 7.88 20.83 -16.60
C THR A 282 7.13 20.17 -17.74
N PRO A 283 6.18 19.28 -17.49
CA PRO A 283 5.30 18.78 -18.54
C PRO A 283 4.48 19.93 -19.15
N PRO A 284 4.10 19.85 -20.44
CA PRO A 284 3.28 20.86 -21.08
C PRO A 284 1.82 20.79 -20.61
N VAL A 285 1.06 21.82 -20.98
CA VAL A 285 -0.39 21.91 -20.69
C VAL A 285 -1.13 20.83 -21.51
N ARG A 286 -1.96 20.05 -20.84
CA ARG A 286 -2.85 19.05 -21.44
C ARG A 286 -4.24 19.61 -21.74
N VAL A 287 -4.80 20.33 -20.77
CA VAL A 287 -6.12 21.01 -20.88
C VAL A 287 -6.00 22.40 -20.27
N ALA A 288 -6.29 23.41 -21.08
CA ALA A 288 -6.28 24.80 -20.59
C ALA A 288 -7.33 25.01 -19.46
N PRO A 289 -7.12 25.95 -18.51
CA PRO A 289 -5.93 26.79 -18.48
C PRO A 289 -4.71 26.15 -17.77
N ASP A 290 -4.88 25.16 -16.81
CA ASP A 290 -3.83 24.83 -15.86
C ASP A 290 -3.52 23.34 -15.70
N HIS A 291 -4.23 22.47 -16.42
CA HIS A 291 -4.00 21.03 -16.30
C HIS A 291 -2.80 20.58 -17.12
N LEU A 292 -1.65 20.36 -16.47
CA LEU A 292 -0.47 19.81 -17.09
C LEU A 292 -0.60 18.29 -17.26
N TYR A 293 0.15 17.73 -18.22
CA TYR A 293 0.49 16.31 -18.23
C TYR A 293 1.23 15.95 -16.93
N ASP A 294 1.24 14.67 -16.55
CA ASP A 294 1.85 14.20 -15.31
C ASP A 294 3.29 13.71 -15.51
N SER A 295 3.59 13.24 -16.71
CA SER A 295 4.91 12.75 -17.12
C SER A 295 5.13 12.96 -18.61
N VAL A 296 6.35 12.71 -19.05
CA VAL A 296 6.67 12.63 -20.48
C VAL A 296 7.36 11.32 -20.81
N VAL A 297 7.31 10.92 -22.07
CA VAL A 297 7.84 9.65 -22.57
C VAL A 297 8.76 9.86 -23.78
N ASN A 298 9.61 8.87 -24.04
CA ASN A 298 10.44 8.84 -25.23
C ASN A 298 9.68 8.48 -26.51
N ASN A 299 8.55 7.77 -26.40
CA ASN A 299 7.72 7.35 -27.52
C ASN A 299 6.28 7.18 -27.05
N MET A 300 5.33 7.87 -27.71
CA MET A 300 3.91 7.85 -27.34
C MET A 300 3.21 6.51 -27.59
N HIS A 301 3.61 5.79 -28.64
CA HIS A 301 2.95 4.53 -29.02
C HIS A 301 3.47 3.33 -28.21
N ASN A 302 4.76 3.34 -27.85
CA ASN A 302 5.38 2.28 -27.08
C ASN A 302 6.42 2.88 -26.10
N PRO A 303 5.98 3.45 -24.99
CA PRO A 303 6.89 4.05 -24.02
C PRO A 303 7.85 3.01 -23.43
N SER A 304 9.15 3.22 -23.61
CA SER A 304 10.18 2.44 -22.92
C SER A 304 10.80 3.21 -21.75
N MET A 305 10.47 4.51 -21.63
CA MET A 305 10.99 5.40 -20.62
C MET A 305 9.94 6.44 -20.24
N PHE A 306 9.83 6.72 -18.95
CA PHE A 306 9.04 7.81 -18.37
C PHE A 306 9.94 8.79 -17.65
N VAL A 307 9.64 10.08 -17.79
CA VAL A 307 10.33 11.17 -17.10
C VAL A 307 9.31 11.91 -16.24
N VAL A 308 9.57 12.01 -14.95
CA VAL A 308 8.73 12.74 -13.99
C VAL A 308 9.46 13.98 -13.48
N PHE A 309 8.69 15.03 -13.18
CA PHE A 309 9.20 16.36 -12.83
C PHE A 309 8.90 16.78 -11.39
N HIS A 310 8.27 15.91 -10.62
CA HIS A 310 7.95 16.14 -9.23
C HIS A 310 8.56 15.04 -8.36
N ASP A 311 9.33 15.43 -7.34
CA ASP A 311 10.11 14.49 -6.53
C ASP A 311 9.24 13.45 -5.80
N CYS A 312 7.99 13.82 -5.44
CA CYS A 312 7.05 12.88 -4.79
C CYS A 312 6.29 11.96 -5.77
N GLN A 313 6.56 12.04 -7.09
CA GLN A 313 5.92 11.13 -8.08
C GLN A 313 6.57 9.76 -8.15
N ALA A 314 7.69 9.55 -7.49
CA ALA A 314 8.36 8.26 -7.45
C ALA A 314 8.64 7.86 -5.99
N TYR A 315 8.68 6.54 -5.74
CA TYR A 315 9.08 5.96 -4.47
C TYR A 315 10.04 4.80 -4.72
N PRO A 316 11.26 4.78 -4.12
CA PRO A 316 12.21 3.67 -4.23
C PRO A 316 11.70 2.48 -3.41
N ASP A 317 11.15 1.47 -4.07
CA ASP A 317 10.53 0.31 -3.40
C ASP A 317 11.57 -0.76 -3.06
N TYR A 318 12.45 -1.07 -4.03
CA TYR A 318 13.54 -2.04 -3.84
C TYR A 318 14.84 -1.53 -4.45
N LEU A 319 15.95 -1.99 -3.86
CA LEU A 319 17.29 -1.87 -4.42
C LEU A 319 17.78 -3.28 -4.82
N ILE A 320 18.19 -3.45 -6.08
CA ILE A 320 18.75 -4.69 -6.61
C ILE A 320 20.24 -4.48 -6.80
N THR A 321 21.07 -5.34 -6.17
CA THR A 321 22.50 -5.46 -6.45
C THR A 321 22.73 -6.67 -7.35
N PHE A 322 23.48 -6.49 -8.43
CA PHE A 322 23.67 -7.52 -9.46
C PHE A 322 25.04 -7.41 -10.14
N LYS A 323 25.44 -8.48 -10.83
CA LYS A 323 26.73 -8.55 -11.54
C LYS A 323 26.62 -9.33 -12.85
#